data_b532ad7b4c073bea8c1fd5fe20241784
#
_entry.id   b532ad7b4c073bea8c1fd5fe20241784
#
_cell.length_a   1.000
_cell.length_b   1.000
_cell.length_c   1.000
_cell.angle_alpha   90.00
_cell.angle_beta   90.00
_cell.angle_gamma   90.00
#
_symmetry.space_group_name_H-M   'P 1'
#
loop_
_entity.id
_entity.type
_entity.pdbx_description
1 polymer ?
#
loop_
_entity_poly.entity_id
_entity_poly.type
_entity_poly.pdbx_seq_one_letter_code
_entity_poly.pdbx_strand_id
1 'polypeptide(L)'
;HYDPSKLVPENSVGYLMRKVMSSIRTQADAQLSLHDLTYAQWLPLFKLSLCETATVATLARDLETDPASMTRSLDRMEAKGLVVRERSIVDRRVVQLKLTAEGQRIAALVPPVLADVLNGHLSDFSHDEWQLLLSMLRRMLANGEATGRMARGWHASREAIQANADALDELNMRYKLSADYTERE
;
A
#
# COMPACT_ATOMS: atom_id res chain seq x y z
N HIS A 1 -28.64 -8.04 3.06
CA HIS A 1 -27.69 -9.15 2.89
C HIS A 1 -27.47 -9.88 4.22
N TYR A 2 -27.29 -9.18 5.32
CA TYR A 2 -27.12 -9.79 6.63
C TYR A 2 -28.39 -9.70 7.47
N ASP A 3 -28.86 -10.85 7.94
CA ASP A 3 -29.89 -10.93 8.96
C ASP A 3 -29.21 -10.90 10.34
N PRO A 4 -29.51 -9.92 11.21
CA PRO A 4 -28.90 -9.81 12.53
C PRO A 4 -29.04 -11.07 13.39
N SER A 5 -30.14 -11.81 13.23
CA SER A 5 -30.40 -13.05 14.00
C SER A 5 -29.55 -14.25 13.55
N LYS A 6 -28.93 -14.17 12.37
CA LYS A 6 -28.14 -15.25 11.75
C LYS A 6 -26.70 -14.87 11.49
N LEU A 7 -26.27 -13.67 11.92
CA LEU A 7 -24.93 -13.19 11.68
C LEU A 7 -23.94 -13.96 12.55
N VAL A 8 -23.07 -14.72 11.89
CA VAL A 8 -21.91 -15.36 12.51
C VAL A 8 -20.63 -14.77 11.91
N PRO A 9 -19.55 -14.60 12.71
CA PRO A 9 -18.32 -13.96 12.23
C PRO A 9 -17.76 -14.63 10.97
N GLU A 10 -17.74 -15.95 10.92
CA GLU A 10 -17.13 -16.76 9.85
C GLU A 10 -17.77 -16.53 8.48
N ASN A 11 -19.04 -16.10 8.45
CA ASN A 11 -19.79 -15.80 7.23
C ASN A 11 -19.83 -14.30 6.94
N SER A 12 -19.09 -13.47 7.69
CA SER A 12 -19.06 -12.04 7.44
C SER A 12 -17.88 -11.63 6.57
N VAL A 13 -18.15 -10.75 5.59
CA VAL A 13 -17.12 -10.19 4.72
C VAL A 13 -16.02 -9.52 5.55
N GLY A 14 -16.37 -8.75 6.58
CA GLY A 14 -15.39 -8.07 7.42
C GLY A 14 -14.45 -9.03 8.15
N TYR A 15 -14.98 -10.15 8.66
CA TYR A 15 -14.15 -11.17 9.28
C TYR A 15 -13.21 -11.85 8.27
N LEU A 16 -13.75 -12.25 7.11
CA LEU A 16 -12.94 -12.88 6.05
C LEU A 16 -11.85 -11.94 5.54
N MET A 17 -12.17 -10.68 5.27
CA MET A 17 -11.18 -9.68 4.88
C MET A 17 -10.08 -9.52 5.93
N ARG A 18 -10.43 -9.46 7.21
CA ARG A 18 -9.47 -9.39 8.31
C ARG A 18 -8.54 -10.61 8.31
N LYS A 19 -9.08 -11.82 8.11
CA LYS A 19 -8.32 -13.07 8.07
C LYS A 19 -7.36 -13.10 6.88
N VAL A 20 -7.84 -12.72 5.69
CA VAL A 20 -7.02 -12.62 4.47
C VAL A 20 -5.90 -11.61 4.68
N MET A 21 -6.21 -10.40 5.16
CA MET A 21 -5.20 -9.37 5.43
C MET A 21 -4.17 -9.82 6.49
N SER A 22 -4.59 -10.56 7.52
CA SER A 22 -3.68 -11.14 8.51
C SER A 22 -2.73 -12.14 7.87
N SER A 23 -3.22 -13.01 6.97
CA SER A 23 -2.41 -13.98 6.23
C SER A 23 -1.39 -13.29 5.31
N ILE A 24 -1.86 -12.35 4.49
CA ILE A 24 -1.00 -11.55 3.59
C ILE A 24 0.10 -10.85 4.40
N ARG A 25 -0.27 -10.18 5.48
CA ARG A 25 0.68 -9.49 6.35
C ARG A 25 1.75 -10.42 6.91
N THR A 26 1.36 -11.58 7.43
CA THR A 26 2.30 -12.55 8.01
C THR A 26 3.30 -13.05 6.97
N GLN A 27 2.83 -13.38 5.77
CA GLN A 27 3.70 -13.86 4.70
C GLN A 27 4.59 -12.74 4.13
N ALA A 28 4.04 -11.53 3.97
CA ALA A 28 4.82 -10.38 3.53
C ALA A 28 5.89 -9.99 4.57
N ASP A 29 5.57 -9.98 5.87
CA ASP A 29 6.56 -9.72 6.94
C ASP A 29 7.70 -10.75 6.90
N ALA A 30 7.39 -12.03 6.70
CA ALA A 30 8.40 -13.07 6.61
C ALA A 30 9.38 -12.84 5.45
N GLN A 31 8.88 -12.44 4.28
CA GLN A 31 9.74 -12.16 3.11
C GLN A 31 10.46 -10.81 3.23
N LEU A 32 9.77 -9.75 3.67
CA LEU A 32 10.36 -8.42 3.82
C LEU A 32 11.44 -8.39 4.91
N SER A 33 11.34 -9.24 5.94
CA SER A 33 12.35 -9.33 7.00
C SER A 33 13.71 -9.78 6.49
N LEU A 34 13.78 -10.51 5.37
CA LEU A 34 15.03 -10.88 4.70
C LEU A 34 15.80 -9.65 4.18
N HIS A 35 15.10 -8.53 4.02
CA HIS A 35 15.65 -7.24 3.58
C HIS A 35 15.65 -6.19 4.71
N ASP A 36 15.56 -6.65 5.96
CA ASP A 36 15.47 -5.79 7.15
C ASP A 36 14.29 -4.78 7.09
N LEU A 37 13.20 -5.16 6.42
CA LEU A 37 11.98 -4.38 6.29
C LEU A 37 10.83 -5.05 7.05
N THR A 38 9.98 -4.25 7.69
CA THR A 38 8.74 -4.72 8.28
C THR A 38 7.54 -4.36 7.41
N TYR A 39 6.44 -5.08 7.56
CA TYR A 39 5.18 -4.75 6.89
C TYR A 39 4.72 -3.30 7.13
N ALA A 40 5.00 -2.75 8.30
CA ALA A 40 4.67 -1.35 8.61
C ALA A 40 5.55 -0.32 7.88
N GLN A 41 6.71 -0.73 7.37
CA GLN A 41 7.68 0.16 6.71
C GLN A 41 7.58 0.13 5.19
N TRP A 42 7.09 -0.98 4.59
CA TRP A 42 7.09 -1.11 3.13
C TRP A 42 6.22 -0.04 2.45
N LEU A 43 5.02 0.22 2.99
CA LEU A 43 4.08 1.10 2.34
C LEU A 43 4.54 2.57 2.34
N PRO A 44 5.02 3.17 3.44
CA PRO A 44 5.67 4.47 3.41
C PRO A 44 6.88 4.53 2.49
N LEU A 45 7.73 3.50 2.50
CA LEU A 45 8.92 3.43 1.66
C LEU A 45 8.54 3.38 0.18
N PHE A 46 7.60 2.52 -0.19
CA PHE A 46 7.12 2.39 -1.56
C PHE A 46 6.41 3.66 -2.02
N LYS A 47 5.58 4.28 -1.17
CA LYS A 47 4.93 5.56 -1.51
C LYS A 47 5.96 6.66 -1.79
N LEU A 48 7.03 6.73 -1.00
CA LEU A 48 8.14 7.66 -1.23
C LEU A 48 8.88 7.38 -2.54
N SER A 49 8.96 6.14 -3.01
CA SER A 49 9.59 5.82 -4.30
C SER A 49 8.79 6.29 -5.50
N LEU A 50 7.48 6.53 -5.32
CA LEU A 50 6.59 7.05 -6.37
C LEU A 50 6.50 8.57 -6.39
N CYS A 51 7.09 9.25 -5.41
CA CYS A 51 7.04 10.70 -5.25
C CYS A 51 8.46 11.26 -5.15
N GLU A 52 8.73 12.42 -5.74
CA GLU A 52 10.03 13.07 -5.55
C GLU A 52 10.24 13.53 -4.10
N THR A 53 9.19 14.02 -3.46
CA THR A 53 9.21 14.47 -2.07
C THR A 53 7.84 14.29 -1.42
N ALA A 54 7.85 14.05 -0.11
CA ALA A 54 6.64 14.06 0.71
C ALA A 54 6.94 14.66 2.09
N THR A 55 5.90 15.01 2.84
CA THR A 55 6.02 15.37 4.26
C THR A 55 5.45 14.24 5.12
N VAL A 56 5.80 14.23 6.43
CA VAL A 56 5.19 13.29 7.38
C VAL A 56 3.67 13.39 7.37
N ALA A 57 3.15 14.63 7.32
CA ALA A 57 1.71 14.89 7.33
C ALA A 57 1.02 14.39 6.05
N THR A 58 1.63 14.58 4.87
CA THR A 58 1.08 14.07 3.61
C THR A 58 1.08 12.55 3.58
N LEU A 59 2.18 11.90 3.99
CA LEU A 59 2.23 10.44 4.06
C LEU A 59 1.22 9.87 5.06
N ALA A 60 1.11 10.45 6.25
CA ALA A 60 0.15 9.98 7.25
C ALA A 60 -1.29 10.07 6.75
N ARG A 61 -1.64 11.19 6.09
CA ARG A 61 -2.95 11.38 5.47
C ARG A 61 -3.19 10.39 4.33
N ASP A 62 -2.25 10.28 3.39
CA ASP A 62 -2.41 9.46 2.18
C ASP A 62 -2.44 7.96 2.50
N LEU A 63 -1.79 7.55 3.59
CA LEU A 63 -1.76 6.16 4.05
C LEU A 63 -2.75 5.89 5.20
N GLU A 64 -3.62 6.86 5.51
CA GLU A 64 -4.64 6.76 6.57
C GLU A 64 -4.06 6.26 7.91
N THR A 65 -2.86 6.73 8.23
CA THR A 65 -2.10 6.31 9.41
C THR A 65 -2.06 7.44 10.44
N ASP A 66 -2.08 7.09 11.71
CA ASP A 66 -1.84 8.05 12.80
C ASP A 66 -0.49 8.76 12.63
N PRO A 67 -0.45 10.12 12.68
CA PRO A 67 0.78 10.88 12.46
C PRO A 67 1.93 10.53 13.40
N ALA A 68 1.65 10.18 14.66
CA ALA A 68 2.69 9.77 15.60
C ALA A 68 3.28 8.40 15.23
N SER A 69 2.44 7.48 14.76
CA SER A 69 2.87 6.18 14.26
C SER A 69 3.69 6.31 12.98
N MET A 70 3.29 7.21 12.07
CA MET A 70 4.06 7.53 10.87
C MET A 70 5.44 8.10 11.24
N THR A 71 5.49 9.07 12.16
CA THR A 71 6.75 9.65 12.64
C THR A 71 7.69 8.55 13.17
N ARG A 72 7.21 7.68 14.07
CA ARG A 72 8.03 6.58 14.62
C ARG A 72 8.50 5.59 13.56
N SER A 73 7.70 5.34 12.53
CA SER A 73 8.11 4.49 11.41
C SER A 73 9.21 5.13 10.59
N LEU A 74 9.08 6.42 10.29
CA LEU A 74 10.07 7.20 9.55
C LEU A 74 11.38 7.36 10.33
N ASP A 75 11.33 7.57 11.65
CA ASP A 75 12.53 7.63 12.51
C ASP A 75 13.34 6.34 12.42
N ARG A 76 12.66 5.19 12.41
CA ARG A 76 13.32 3.88 12.24
C ARG A 76 13.91 3.70 10.85
N MET A 77 13.22 4.17 9.80
CA MET A 77 13.74 4.11 8.42
C MET A 77 14.91 5.07 8.22
N GLU A 78 14.91 6.24 8.85
CA GLU A 78 16.03 7.18 8.85
C GLU A 78 17.25 6.60 9.58
N ALA A 79 17.05 5.97 10.74
CA ALA A 79 18.09 5.26 11.48
C ALA A 79 18.71 4.10 10.67
N LYS A 80 17.95 3.49 9.77
CA LYS A 80 18.42 2.47 8.82
C LYS A 80 19.07 3.07 7.56
N GLY A 81 19.12 4.39 7.43
CA GLY A 81 19.66 5.06 6.25
C GLY A 81 18.81 4.91 4.98
N LEU A 82 17.52 4.59 5.10
CA LEU A 82 16.61 4.42 3.96
C LEU A 82 15.97 5.74 3.55
N VAL A 83 15.77 6.64 4.50
CA VAL A 83 15.09 7.94 4.33
C VAL A 83 15.96 9.04 4.92
N VAL A 84 15.91 10.22 4.32
CA VAL A 84 16.50 11.45 4.87
C VAL A 84 15.44 12.53 4.99
N ARG A 85 15.59 13.39 6.00
CA ARG A 85 14.78 14.58 6.21
C ARG A 85 15.58 15.81 5.77
N GLU A 86 15.05 16.53 4.78
CA GLU A 86 15.66 17.76 4.28
C GLU A 86 14.71 18.94 4.44
N ARG A 87 15.25 20.11 4.73
CA ARG A 87 14.44 21.33 4.71
C ARG A 87 14.18 21.74 3.27
N SER A 88 12.92 22.05 2.95
CA SER A 88 12.56 22.55 1.63
C SER A 88 13.34 23.83 1.28
N ILE A 89 13.82 23.89 0.06
CA ILE A 89 14.49 25.11 -0.46
C ILE A 89 13.46 26.23 -0.66
N VAL A 90 12.23 25.88 -0.98
CA VAL A 90 11.15 26.85 -1.26
C VAL A 90 10.57 27.42 0.02
N ASP A 91 10.31 26.57 1.04
CA ASP A 91 9.85 26.99 2.34
C ASP A 91 10.60 26.22 3.44
N ARG A 92 11.53 26.88 4.10
CA ARG A 92 12.39 26.32 5.15
C ARG A 92 11.62 25.80 6.40
N ARG A 93 10.33 26.13 6.53
CA ARG A 93 9.46 25.60 7.58
C ARG A 93 9.00 24.18 7.29
N VAL A 94 9.08 23.76 6.02
CA VAL A 94 8.65 22.45 5.57
C VAL A 94 9.84 21.49 5.58
N VAL A 95 9.68 20.37 6.28
CA VAL A 95 10.61 19.24 6.25
C VAL A 95 10.08 18.22 5.23
N GLN A 96 10.87 17.96 4.21
CA GLN A 96 10.61 17.00 3.16
C GLN A 96 11.33 15.67 3.46
N LEU A 97 10.68 14.59 3.10
CA LEU A 97 11.21 13.24 3.15
C LEU A 97 11.66 12.83 1.76
N LYS A 98 12.84 12.24 1.68
CA LYS A 98 13.38 11.65 0.44
C LYS A 98 13.96 10.28 0.72
N LEU A 99 13.91 9.41 -0.28
CA LEU A 99 14.66 8.16 -0.23
C LEU A 99 16.17 8.44 -0.45
N THR A 100 16.99 7.74 0.28
CA THR A 100 18.41 7.60 -0.04
C THR A 100 18.60 6.64 -1.22
N ALA A 101 19.80 6.51 -1.77
CA ALA A 101 20.11 5.49 -2.77
C ALA A 101 19.81 4.07 -2.26
N GLU A 102 20.10 3.79 -0.98
CA GLU A 102 19.77 2.51 -0.34
C GLU A 102 18.26 2.37 -0.16
N GLY A 103 17.56 3.43 0.24
CA GLY A 103 16.08 3.46 0.31
C GLY A 103 15.43 3.15 -1.03
N GLN A 104 15.95 3.69 -2.13
CA GLN A 104 15.46 3.40 -3.48
C GLN A 104 15.70 1.93 -3.86
N ARG A 105 16.89 1.41 -3.56
CA ARG A 105 17.23 0.00 -3.80
C ARG A 105 16.30 -0.94 -3.04
N ILE A 106 16.05 -0.68 -1.77
CA ILE A 106 15.14 -1.50 -0.94
C ILE A 106 13.69 -1.32 -1.39
N ALA A 107 13.25 -0.11 -1.73
CA ALA A 107 11.89 0.12 -2.24
C ALA A 107 11.60 -0.67 -3.52
N ALA A 108 12.60 -0.84 -4.40
CA ALA A 108 12.47 -1.62 -5.62
C ALA A 108 12.24 -3.13 -5.38
N LEU A 109 12.60 -3.65 -4.19
CA LEU A 109 12.34 -5.05 -3.82
C LEU A 109 10.91 -5.29 -3.33
N VAL A 110 10.19 -4.23 -2.96
CA VAL A 110 8.84 -4.36 -2.38
C VAL A 110 7.82 -4.92 -3.38
N PRO A 111 7.68 -4.40 -4.61
CA PRO A 111 6.67 -4.88 -5.54
C PRO A 111 6.77 -6.37 -5.85
N PRO A 112 7.93 -6.95 -6.21
CA PRO A 112 8.03 -8.39 -6.44
C PRO A 112 7.63 -9.23 -5.22
N VAL A 113 8.08 -8.85 -4.01
CA VAL A 113 7.71 -9.57 -2.77
C VAL A 113 6.21 -9.54 -2.55
N LEU A 114 5.57 -8.40 -2.72
CA LEU A 114 4.12 -8.28 -2.55
C LEU A 114 3.36 -9.01 -3.66
N ALA A 115 3.85 -8.97 -4.90
CA ALA A 115 3.25 -9.69 -6.01
C ALA A 115 3.26 -11.21 -5.74
N ASP A 116 4.38 -11.77 -5.29
CA ASP A 116 4.49 -13.20 -4.96
C ASP A 116 3.51 -13.60 -3.86
N VAL A 117 3.45 -12.82 -2.79
CA VAL A 117 2.51 -13.09 -1.68
C VAL A 117 1.05 -13.01 -2.13
N LEU A 118 0.69 -11.97 -2.91
CA LEU A 118 -0.67 -11.79 -3.40
C LEU A 118 -1.05 -12.83 -4.43
N ASN A 119 -0.16 -13.16 -5.36
CA ASN A 119 -0.37 -14.23 -6.35
C ASN A 119 -0.52 -15.59 -5.68
N GLY A 120 0.24 -15.86 -4.61
CA GLY A 120 0.05 -17.06 -3.80
C GLY A 120 -1.35 -17.18 -3.20
N HIS A 121 -1.92 -16.06 -2.73
CA HIS A 121 -3.30 -16.02 -2.23
C HIS A 121 -4.37 -16.12 -3.33
N LEU A 122 -4.01 -15.89 -4.56
CA LEU A 122 -4.88 -15.89 -5.74
C LEU A 122 -4.61 -17.08 -6.69
N SER A 123 -3.84 -18.07 -6.25
CA SER A 123 -3.36 -19.17 -7.12
C SER A 123 -4.46 -19.92 -7.85
N ASP A 124 -5.63 -20.05 -7.24
CA ASP A 124 -6.79 -20.79 -7.82
C ASP A 124 -7.79 -19.86 -8.52
N PHE A 125 -7.48 -18.56 -8.62
CA PHE A 125 -8.34 -17.59 -9.27
C PHE A 125 -8.00 -17.48 -10.75
N SER A 126 -9.01 -17.51 -11.61
CA SER A 126 -8.88 -17.05 -12.99
C SER A 126 -8.68 -15.52 -13.03
N HIS A 127 -8.17 -15.02 -14.17
CA HIS A 127 -8.03 -13.58 -14.36
C HIS A 127 -9.35 -12.82 -14.18
N ASP A 128 -10.45 -13.36 -14.68
CA ASP A 128 -11.78 -12.73 -14.58
C ASP A 128 -12.29 -12.70 -13.14
N GLU A 129 -12.07 -13.75 -12.36
CA GLU A 129 -12.41 -13.79 -10.92
C GLU A 129 -11.59 -12.79 -10.12
N TRP A 130 -10.30 -12.66 -10.40
CA TRP A 130 -9.47 -11.64 -9.80
C TRP A 130 -9.97 -10.22 -10.12
N GLN A 131 -10.28 -9.91 -11.38
CA GLN A 131 -10.84 -8.62 -11.78
C GLN A 131 -12.21 -8.35 -11.10
N LEU A 132 -13.06 -9.38 -11.03
CA LEU A 132 -14.34 -9.29 -10.35
C LEU A 132 -14.17 -9.00 -8.84
N LEU A 133 -13.23 -9.68 -8.18
CA LEU A 133 -12.90 -9.43 -6.77
C LEU A 133 -12.46 -7.99 -6.55
N LEU A 134 -11.54 -7.47 -7.37
CA LEU A 134 -11.10 -6.08 -7.30
C LEU A 134 -12.26 -5.10 -7.48
N SER A 135 -13.15 -5.36 -8.43
CA SER A 135 -14.36 -4.55 -8.68
C SER A 135 -15.28 -4.53 -7.46
N MET A 136 -15.53 -5.69 -6.86
CA MET A 136 -16.37 -5.81 -5.67
C MET A 136 -15.76 -5.06 -4.47
N LEU A 137 -14.47 -5.20 -4.24
CA LEU A 137 -13.75 -4.50 -3.15
C LEU A 137 -13.80 -2.98 -3.34
N ARG A 138 -13.58 -2.48 -4.56
CA ARG A 138 -13.69 -1.05 -4.88
C ARG A 138 -15.11 -0.52 -4.62
N ARG A 139 -16.14 -1.28 -4.99
CA ARG A 139 -17.55 -0.91 -4.73
C ARG A 139 -17.85 -0.87 -3.23
N MET A 140 -17.36 -1.85 -2.47
CA MET A 140 -17.51 -1.87 -1.01
C MET A 140 -16.84 -0.65 -0.37
N LEU A 141 -15.62 -0.31 -0.80
CA LEU A 141 -14.89 0.84 -0.33
C LEU A 141 -15.66 2.14 -0.64
N ALA A 142 -16.09 2.32 -1.88
CA ALA A 142 -16.87 3.49 -2.29
C ALA A 142 -18.19 3.65 -1.51
N ASN A 143 -18.91 2.54 -1.23
CA ASN A 143 -20.10 2.55 -0.41
C ASN A 143 -19.82 2.95 1.05
N GLY A 144 -18.71 2.43 1.62
CA GLY A 144 -18.27 2.80 2.97
C GLY A 144 -17.91 4.28 3.08
N GLU A 145 -17.19 4.82 2.10
CA GLU A 145 -16.86 6.24 2.01
C GLU A 145 -18.13 7.13 1.88
N ALA A 146 -19.09 6.73 1.05
CA ALA A 146 -20.36 7.46 0.90
C ALA A 146 -21.12 7.51 2.23
N THR A 147 -21.18 6.39 2.95
CA THR A 147 -21.83 6.30 4.26
C THR A 147 -21.05 7.09 5.32
N GLY A 148 -19.72 7.03 5.31
CA GLY A 148 -18.85 7.78 6.23
C GLY A 148 -18.86 9.29 6.00
N ARG A 149 -19.06 9.77 4.77
CA ARG A 149 -19.23 11.20 4.44
C ARG A 149 -20.50 11.79 5.03
N MET A 150 -21.60 11.03 5.01
CA MET A 150 -22.84 11.44 5.68
C MET A 150 -22.63 11.60 7.20
N ALA A 151 -21.69 10.85 7.78
CA ALA A 151 -21.43 10.87 9.21
C ALA A 151 -20.36 11.90 9.65
N ARG A 152 -19.39 12.31 8.81
CA ARG A 152 -18.22 13.10 9.22
C ARG A 152 -17.63 14.11 8.22
N GLY A 153 -18.23 14.38 7.07
CA GLY A 153 -17.71 15.38 6.11
C GLY A 153 -16.32 15.06 5.54
N TRP A 154 -16.01 13.81 5.29
CA TRP A 154 -14.68 13.36 4.88
C TRP A 154 -14.44 13.58 3.38
N HIS A 155 -13.31 14.23 3.05
CA HIS A 155 -12.88 14.47 1.68
C HIS A 155 -11.69 13.58 1.33
N ALA A 156 -11.95 12.42 0.75
CA ALA A 156 -10.96 11.74 -0.08
C ALA A 156 -11.34 11.95 -1.56
N SER A 157 -10.50 12.58 -2.36
CA SER A 157 -10.83 12.83 -3.75
C SER A 157 -10.77 11.52 -4.56
N ARG A 158 -11.79 11.29 -5.41
CA ARG A 158 -11.81 10.18 -6.39
C ARG A 158 -10.57 10.16 -7.28
N GLU A 159 -9.97 11.33 -7.51
CA GLU A 159 -8.77 11.52 -8.32
C GLU A 159 -7.52 10.85 -7.73
N ALA A 160 -7.35 10.85 -6.40
CA ALA A 160 -6.22 10.17 -5.77
C ALA A 160 -6.32 8.64 -5.85
N ILE A 161 -7.54 8.10 -5.83
CA ILE A 161 -7.78 6.64 -5.97
C ILE A 161 -7.54 6.21 -7.43
N GLN A 162 -7.96 7.02 -8.39
CA GLN A 162 -7.74 6.74 -9.81
C GLN A 162 -6.27 6.89 -10.20
N ALA A 163 -5.58 7.94 -9.73
CA ALA A 163 -4.16 8.13 -9.96
C ALA A 163 -3.29 6.97 -9.39
N ASN A 164 -3.69 6.40 -8.24
CA ASN A 164 -3.02 5.22 -7.69
C ASN A 164 -3.31 3.94 -8.49
N ALA A 165 -4.50 3.80 -9.07
CA ALA A 165 -4.82 2.68 -9.95
C ALA A 165 -4.02 2.77 -11.26
N ASP A 166 -3.96 3.96 -11.87
CA ASP A 166 -3.23 4.23 -13.11
C ASP A 166 -1.71 4.05 -12.91
N ALA A 167 -1.16 4.47 -11.77
CA ALA A 167 0.24 4.26 -11.42
C ALA A 167 0.60 2.78 -11.19
N LEU A 168 -0.33 1.98 -10.63
CA LEU A 168 -0.18 0.53 -10.48
C LEU A 168 -0.24 -0.18 -11.84
N ASP A 169 -1.08 0.28 -12.75
CA ASP A 169 -1.17 -0.26 -14.11
C ASP A 169 0.08 0.08 -14.95
N GLU A 170 0.64 1.28 -14.79
CA GLU A 170 1.93 1.63 -15.39
C GLU A 170 3.10 0.80 -14.84
N LEU A 171 3.12 0.54 -13.53
CA LEU A 171 4.12 -0.33 -12.90
C LEU A 171 3.99 -1.77 -13.39
N ASN A 172 2.78 -2.32 -13.46
CA ASN A 172 2.53 -3.65 -13.99
C ASN A 172 2.96 -3.79 -15.45
N MET A 173 2.76 -2.75 -16.28
CA MET A 173 3.28 -2.73 -17.66
C MET A 173 4.81 -2.72 -17.71
N ARG A 174 5.48 -1.95 -16.86
CA ARG A 174 6.95 -1.92 -16.79
C ARG A 174 7.55 -3.26 -16.35
N TYR A 175 6.90 -3.95 -15.40
CA TYR A 175 7.36 -5.27 -14.94
C TYR A 175 7.08 -6.37 -15.96
N LYS A 176 5.97 -6.34 -16.71
CA LYS A 176 5.73 -7.26 -17.84
C LYS A 176 6.81 -7.13 -18.93
N LEU A 177 7.21 -5.90 -19.24
CA LEU A 177 8.27 -5.65 -20.22
C LEU A 177 9.66 -6.11 -19.73
N SER A 178 9.91 -6.18 -18.42
CA SER A 178 11.17 -6.70 -17.88
C SER A 178 11.19 -8.23 -17.79
N ALA A 179 10.05 -8.87 -17.57
CA ALA A 179 9.94 -10.33 -17.55
C ALA A 179 10.14 -10.96 -18.96
N ASP A 180 9.59 -10.31 -19.99
CA ASP A 180 9.79 -10.73 -21.39
C ASP A 180 11.24 -10.57 -21.89
N TYR A 181 12.09 -9.83 -21.17
CA TYR A 181 13.50 -9.68 -21.51
C TYR A 181 14.39 -10.81 -20.96
N THR A 182 13.95 -11.47 -19.90
CA THR A 182 14.69 -12.58 -19.25
C THR A 182 14.41 -13.96 -19.84
N GLU A 183 13.39 -14.10 -20.69
CA GLU A 183 13.11 -15.38 -21.39
C GLU A 183 13.77 -15.49 -22.80
N ARG A 184 14.63 -14.52 -23.20
CA ARG A 184 15.30 -14.49 -24.51
C ARG A 184 16.82 -14.63 -24.45
N GLU A 185 17.38 -15.06 -23.34
CA GLU A 185 18.74 -15.54 -23.21
C GLU A 185 18.72 -17.00 -22.70
#